data_21d8e7b6c8d463f751ad5d400bc2013d
#
_entry.id   21d8e7b6c8d463f751ad5d400bc2013d
#
_cell.length_a   1.000
_cell.length_b   1.000
_cell.length_c   1.000
_cell.angle_alpha   90.00
_cell.angle_beta   90.00
_cell.angle_gamma   90.00
#
_symmetry.space_group_name_H-M   'P 1'
#
loop_
_entity.id
_entity.type
_entity.pdbx_description
1 polymer ?
#
loop_
_entity_poly.entity_id
_entity_poly.type
_entity_poly.pdbx_seq_one_letter_code
_entity_poly.pdbx_strand_id
1 'polypeptide(L)'
;MSASPLSTKISEVQESALAAIAKSVDASSLKVLQTEIFGKKSEIALLRAQLGKIADPEERKAAGQSINGCVEMIETAISDRMQSLLATERSAQVSTERMDLTEFLSLKRRGTTHIVTQATERLEDVFIGLGFQIAEGPEVETDFYNFEALNMPKTHPARSEFDTMFIEPSSPLQENNSVLLRTHTSPVQIRVMQDWKPPIYAVMPGRVFRRDTPDATHMPVFHQIEGMVIDKGITFAHLAGIIEAFTKAFFGSDFTSRLRPSFFPFTEPSAEFDIRRANGAWIELGGCGMMHPNVLAAGGIDPEEYTGFAFGFGIDRMAKERHNVDDIREMYTNDLRFLRQFS
;
A
#
# COMPACT_ATOMS: atom_id res chain seq x y z
N MET A 1 63.63 43.82 33.36
CA MET A 1 63.39 44.80 32.29
C MET A 1 62.04 45.46 32.59
N SER A 2 62.08 46.75 32.95
CA SER A 2 60.80 47.48 33.26
C SER A 2 59.96 47.60 32.00
N ALA A 3 58.72 47.09 32.05
CA ALA A 3 57.79 47.22 30.93
C ALA A 3 57.63 48.70 30.56
N SER A 4 57.67 48.97 29.23
CA SER A 4 57.46 50.33 28.73
C SER A 4 56.07 50.82 29.15
N PRO A 5 55.85 52.10 29.50
CA PRO A 5 54.54 52.63 29.91
C PRO A 5 53.47 52.37 28.85
N LEU A 6 53.86 52.21 27.60
CA LEU A 6 52.95 51.92 26.50
C LEU A 6 52.51 50.43 26.47
N SER A 7 53.41 49.50 26.78
CA SER A 7 53.07 48.07 26.85
C SER A 7 52.08 47.76 27.99
N THR A 8 52.23 48.44 29.14
CA THR A 8 51.27 48.30 30.25
C THR A 8 49.89 48.81 29.85
N LYS A 9 49.81 49.95 29.16
CA LYS A 9 48.50 50.45 28.61
C LYS A 9 47.86 49.53 27.59
N ILE A 10 48.65 48.91 26.70
CA ILE A 10 48.13 47.97 25.72
C ILE A 10 47.47 46.77 26.42
N SER A 11 48.15 46.24 27.47
CA SER A 11 47.63 45.13 28.27
C SER A 11 46.34 45.53 29.03
N GLU A 12 46.28 46.72 29.61
CA GLU A 12 45.08 47.23 30.31
C GLU A 12 43.87 47.35 29.35
N VAL A 13 44.08 47.91 28.15
CA VAL A 13 43.06 48.04 27.14
C VAL A 13 42.57 46.69 26.66
N GLN A 14 43.51 45.77 26.46
CA GLN A 14 43.15 44.40 26.06
C GLN A 14 42.32 43.68 27.13
N GLU A 15 42.74 43.71 28.40
CA GLU A 15 42.00 43.10 29.52
C GLU A 15 40.61 43.70 29.68
N SER A 16 40.50 45.02 29.62
CA SER A 16 39.22 45.73 29.71
C SER A 16 38.28 45.35 28.57
N ALA A 17 38.79 45.29 27.32
CA ALA A 17 38.00 44.91 26.17
C ALA A 17 37.55 43.44 26.26
N LEU A 18 38.43 42.50 26.60
CA LEU A 18 38.09 41.09 26.77
C LEU A 18 37.05 40.87 27.89
N ALA A 19 37.18 41.58 29.01
CA ALA A 19 36.22 41.52 30.09
C ALA A 19 34.84 42.06 29.69
N ALA A 20 34.78 43.14 28.88
CA ALA A 20 33.54 43.68 28.36
C ALA A 20 32.86 42.72 27.33
N ILE A 21 33.65 42.11 26.45
CA ILE A 21 33.18 41.12 25.49
C ILE A 21 32.57 39.89 26.21
N ALA A 22 33.24 39.41 27.24
CA ALA A 22 32.75 38.26 28.02
C ALA A 22 31.42 38.54 28.73
N LYS A 23 31.15 39.78 29.12
CA LYS A 23 29.92 40.22 29.80
C LYS A 23 28.76 40.52 28.86
N SER A 24 28.99 40.57 27.56
CA SER A 24 27.90 40.82 26.60
C SER A 24 26.87 39.71 26.63
N VAL A 25 25.57 40.10 26.68
CA VAL A 25 24.45 39.15 26.90
C VAL A 25 23.74 38.76 25.61
N ASP A 26 23.84 39.55 24.56
CA ASP A 26 23.21 39.34 23.26
C ASP A 26 24.07 39.83 22.09
N ALA A 27 23.74 39.38 20.87
CA ALA A 27 24.48 39.74 19.67
C ALA A 27 24.42 41.23 19.31
N SER A 28 23.35 41.96 19.72
CA SER A 28 23.17 43.37 19.44
C SER A 28 24.07 44.20 20.32
N SER A 29 24.14 43.90 21.62
CA SER A 29 25.02 44.61 22.58
C SER A 29 26.51 44.38 22.23
N LEU A 30 26.87 43.18 21.76
CA LEU A 30 28.23 42.91 21.32
C LEU A 30 28.62 43.70 20.06
N LYS A 31 27.71 43.96 19.12
CA LYS A 31 27.98 44.82 17.96
C LYS A 31 28.18 46.27 18.34
N VAL A 32 27.42 46.79 19.32
CA VAL A 32 27.61 48.13 19.86
C VAL A 32 28.99 48.25 20.49
N LEU A 33 29.34 47.27 21.35
CA LEU A 33 30.63 47.20 22.00
C LEU A 33 31.79 47.13 21.00
N GLN A 34 31.66 46.36 19.93
CA GLN A 34 32.62 46.31 18.84
C GLN A 34 32.87 47.67 18.18
N THR A 35 31.74 48.44 17.98
CA THR A 35 31.86 49.78 17.43
C THR A 35 32.55 50.74 18.37
N GLU A 36 32.35 50.61 19.69
CA GLU A 36 33.02 51.40 20.70
C GLU A 36 34.55 51.08 20.78
N ILE A 37 34.91 49.79 20.80
CA ILE A 37 36.30 49.32 20.89
C ILE A 37 37.13 49.73 19.65
N PHE A 38 36.56 49.70 18.44
CA PHE A 38 37.25 50.02 17.19
C PHE A 38 36.90 51.42 16.63
N GLY A 39 36.07 52.18 17.29
CA GLY A 39 35.64 53.49 16.85
C GLY A 39 36.78 54.52 16.79
N LYS A 40 36.58 55.62 16.06
CA LYS A 40 37.61 56.66 15.83
C LYS A 40 38.12 57.34 17.10
N LYS A 41 37.36 57.26 18.19
CA LYS A 41 37.71 57.84 19.49
C LYS A 41 38.06 56.77 20.54
N SER A 42 38.22 55.53 20.14
CA SER A 42 38.51 54.42 21.02
C SER A 42 39.94 54.49 21.57
N GLU A 43 40.18 53.80 22.67
CA GLU A 43 41.53 53.69 23.26
C GLU A 43 42.52 53.02 22.28
N ILE A 44 42.11 52.06 21.47
CA ILE A 44 42.91 51.47 20.39
C ILE A 44 43.32 52.53 19.35
N ALA A 45 42.38 53.42 18.97
CA ALA A 45 42.69 54.48 18.04
C ALA A 45 43.69 55.53 18.66
N LEU A 46 43.55 55.82 19.95
CA LEU A 46 44.50 56.67 20.67
C LEU A 46 45.90 56.02 20.81
N LEU A 47 45.95 54.71 21.07
CA LEU A 47 47.24 53.98 21.11
C LEU A 47 47.91 53.98 19.72
N ARG A 48 47.17 53.81 18.66
CA ARG A 48 47.70 53.94 17.27
C ARG A 48 48.25 55.34 16.99
N ALA A 49 47.56 56.40 17.44
CA ALA A 49 48.00 57.78 17.27
C ALA A 49 49.31 58.06 18.06
N GLN A 50 49.54 57.39 19.18
CA GLN A 50 50.79 57.53 19.97
C GLN A 50 52.01 56.91 19.29
N LEU A 51 51.85 55.90 18.43
CA LEU A 51 52.97 55.30 17.66
C LEU A 51 53.73 56.33 16.82
N GLY A 52 53.00 57.31 16.28
CA GLY A 52 53.63 58.40 15.50
C GLY A 52 54.57 59.32 16.33
N LYS A 53 54.52 59.27 17.65
CA LYS A 53 55.33 60.11 18.56
C LYS A 53 56.60 59.39 19.07
N ILE A 54 56.76 58.13 18.74
CA ILE A 54 57.95 57.33 19.13
C ILE A 54 59.06 57.61 18.15
N ALA A 55 60.20 58.14 18.65
CA ALA A 55 61.32 58.53 17.83
C ALA A 55 62.19 57.34 17.34
N ASP A 56 62.31 56.28 18.18
CA ASP A 56 63.09 55.10 17.84
C ASP A 56 62.31 54.17 16.92
N PRO A 57 62.88 53.82 15.75
CA PRO A 57 62.23 52.92 14.75
C PRO A 57 61.99 51.52 15.26
N GLU A 58 62.88 50.93 16.07
CA GLU A 58 62.71 49.59 16.60
C GLU A 58 61.66 49.50 17.71
N GLU A 59 61.64 50.48 18.63
CA GLU A 59 60.56 50.59 19.61
C GLU A 59 59.20 50.86 18.95
N ARG A 60 59.11 51.65 17.91
CA ARG A 60 57.88 51.91 17.15
C ARG A 60 57.35 50.61 16.48
N LYS A 61 58.28 49.83 15.90
CA LYS A 61 57.94 48.55 15.29
C LYS A 61 57.43 47.54 16.34
N ALA A 62 58.08 47.40 17.41
CA ALA A 62 57.68 46.51 18.53
C ALA A 62 56.33 46.91 19.11
N ALA A 63 56.09 48.21 19.34
CA ALA A 63 54.82 48.74 19.84
C ALA A 63 53.70 48.50 18.82
N GLY A 64 53.97 48.70 17.51
CA GLY A 64 53.02 48.44 16.43
C GLY A 64 52.62 46.98 16.38
N GLN A 65 53.59 46.04 16.51
CA GLN A 65 53.32 44.61 16.59
C GLN A 65 52.46 44.23 17.82
N SER A 66 52.74 44.82 18.97
CA SER A 66 51.97 44.59 20.21
C SER A 66 50.50 45.10 20.05
N ILE A 67 50.29 46.28 19.47
CA ILE A 67 48.93 46.78 19.21
C ILE A 67 48.17 45.91 18.20
N ASN A 68 48.83 45.45 17.12
CA ASN A 68 48.20 44.54 16.16
C ASN A 68 47.85 43.20 16.79
N GLY A 69 48.73 42.62 17.62
CA GLY A 69 48.41 41.41 18.36
C GLY A 69 47.23 41.58 19.36
N CYS A 70 47.16 42.77 20.02
CA CYS A 70 46.03 43.09 20.88
C CYS A 70 44.73 43.19 20.08
N VAL A 71 44.73 43.84 18.92
CA VAL A 71 43.58 43.96 18.01
C VAL A 71 43.11 42.56 17.53
N GLU A 72 44.03 41.74 17.08
CA GLU A 72 43.75 40.37 16.60
C GLU A 72 43.11 39.50 17.71
N MET A 73 43.60 39.59 18.93
CA MET A 73 43.00 38.87 20.08
C MET A 73 41.59 39.35 20.41
N ILE A 74 41.36 40.67 20.37
CA ILE A 74 40.05 41.27 20.59
C ILE A 74 39.07 40.87 19.48
N GLU A 75 39.49 40.91 18.21
CA GLU A 75 38.67 40.52 17.07
C GLU A 75 38.30 39.00 17.15
N THR A 76 39.26 38.16 17.50
CA THR A 76 38.98 36.72 17.70
C THR A 76 37.97 36.52 18.85
N ALA A 77 38.19 37.20 20.00
CA ALA A 77 37.26 37.09 21.14
C ALA A 77 35.83 37.58 20.79
N ILE A 78 35.70 38.65 20.00
CA ILE A 78 34.39 39.13 19.51
C ILE A 78 33.75 38.07 18.60
N SER A 79 34.52 37.53 17.65
CA SER A 79 34.00 36.49 16.74
C SER A 79 33.49 35.27 17.49
N ASP A 80 34.29 34.73 18.41
CA ASP A 80 33.93 33.57 19.22
C ASP A 80 32.71 33.83 20.10
N ARG A 81 32.66 35.01 20.74
CA ARG A 81 31.53 35.41 21.56
C ARG A 81 30.26 35.59 20.72
N MET A 82 30.38 36.22 19.55
CA MET A 82 29.24 36.39 18.60
C MET A 82 28.68 35.03 18.18
N GLN A 83 29.54 34.10 17.81
CA GLN A 83 29.13 32.74 17.44
C GLN A 83 28.40 32.02 18.58
N SER A 84 28.93 32.15 19.81
CA SER A 84 28.32 31.57 21.01
C SER A 84 26.93 32.16 21.30
N LEU A 85 26.79 33.48 21.23
CA LEU A 85 25.51 34.18 21.46
C LEU A 85 24.48 33.83 20.41
N LEU A 86 24.85 33.80 19.12
CA LEU A 86 23.96 33.41 18.04
C LEU A 86 23.53 31.95 18.14
N ALA A 87 24.44 31.04 18.57
CA ALA A 87 24.10 29.64 18.81
C ALA A 87 23.08 29.49 19.97
N THR A 88 23.26 30.29 21.03
CA THR A 88 22.34 30.30 22.17
C THR A 88 20.96 30.84 21.79
N GLU A 89 20.93 31.96 21.07
CA GLU A 89 19.69 32.56 20.55
C GLU A 89 18.93 31.59 19.65
N ARG A 90 19.64 30.94 18.71
CA ARG A 90 19.06 29.94 17.82
C ARG A 90 18.52 28.74 18.60
N SER A 91 19.25 28.26 19.60
CA SER A 91 18.80 27.12 20.42
C SER A 91 17.53 27.48 21.22
N ALA A 92 17.49 28.70 21.79
CA ALA A 92 16.32 29.22 22.50
C ALA A 92 15.10 29.34 21.56
N GLN A 93 15.33 29.90 20.36
CA GLN A 93 14.28 30.03 19.34
C GLN A 93 13.74 28.65 18.91
N VAL A 94 14.62 27.68 18.59
CA VAL A 94 14.21 26.31 18.22
C VAL A 94 13.40 25.65 19.34
N SER A 95 13.80 25.89 20.62
CA SER A 95 13.05 25.34 21.76
C SER A 95 11.66 25.98 21.91
N THR A 96 11.56 27.30 21.68
CA THR A 96 10.29 28.03 21.80
C THR A 96 9.34 27.76 20.61
N GLU A 97 9.90 27.60 19.42
CA GLU A 97 9.15 27.31 18.19
C GLU A 97 8.87 25.80 18.00
N ARG A 98 9.30 24.97 18.95
CA ARG A 98 9.02 23.54 18.90
C ARG A 98 7.51 23.29 18.93
N MET A 99 6.98 22.84 17.81
CA MET A 99 5.57 22.50 17.64
C MET A 99 5.40 21.00 17.71
N ASP A 100 4.43 20.54 18.49
CA ASP A 100 4.01 19.13 18.46
C ASP A 100 3.13 18.90 17.23
N LEU A 101 3.74 18.34 16.18
CA LEU A 101 3.04 18.07 14.94
C LEU A 101 2.00 16.93 15.07
N THR A 102 2.04 16.15 16.15
CA THR A 102 1.07 15.07 16.37
C THR A 102 -0.28 15.60 16.81
N GLU A 103 -0.35 16.77 17.43
CA GLU A 103 -1.59 17.43 17.83
C GLU A 103 -2.41 17.93 16.62
N PHE A 104 -1.74 18.32 15.54
CA PHE A 104 -2.38 18.80 14.30
C PHE A 104 -2.64 17.72 13.26
N LEU A 105 -2.12 16.54 13.46
CA LEU A 105 -2.49 15.36 12.72
C LEU A 105 -3.85 14.83 13.23
N SER A 106 -4.92 15.58 12.99
CA SER A 106 -6.17 14.93 12.72
C SER A 106 -5.89 14.09 11.47
N LEU A 107 -5.43 12.87 11.68
CA LEU A 107 -5.35 11.86 10.63
C LEU A 107 -6.72 11.85 9.98
N LYS A 108 -6.86 12.51 8.82
CA LYS A 108 -8.00 12.23 7.94
C LYS A 108 -7.93 10.73 7.75
N ARG A 109 -8.78 10.01 8.48
CA ARG A 109 -8.85 8.55 8.38
C ARG A 109 -9.15 8.28 6.92
N ARG A 110 -8.19 7.73 6.20
CA ARG A 110 -8.41 7.22 4.86
C ARG A 110 -9.46 6.14 5.00
N GLY A 111 -10.41 6.10 4.09
CA GLY A 111 -11.29 4.96 3.97
C GLY A 111 -10.45 3.70 3.73
N THR A 112 -10.98 2.57 4.10
CA THR A 112 -10.34 1.27 3.90
C THR A 112 -11.12 0.48 2.86
N THR A 113 -10.43 -0.29 2.05
CA THR A 113 -11.06 -1.22 1.11
C THR A 113 -11.79 -2.30 1.89
N HIS A 114 -13.00 -2.64 1.47
CA HIS A 114 -13.79 -3.72 2.08
C HIS A 114 -13.04 -5.06 1.99
N ILE A 115 -13.15 -5.92 3.00
CA ILE A 115 -12.36 -7.16 3.09
C ILE A 115 -12.60 -8.13 1.91
N VAL A 116 -13.82 -8.17 1.37
CA VAL A 116 -14.13 -8.95 0.17
C VAL A 116 -13.41 -8.38 -1.06
N THR A 117 -13.37 -7.05 -1.20
CA THR A 117 -12.62 -6.39 -2.28
C THR A 117 -11.13 -6.65 -2.14
N GLN A 118 -10.56 -6.56 -0.92
CA GLN A 118 -9.16 -6.92 -0.67
C GLN A 118 -8.85 -8.36 -1.06
N ALA A 119 -9.78 -9.30 -0.76
CA ALA A 119 -9.63 -10.69 -1.16
C ALA A 119 -9.71 -10.86 -2.69
N THR A 120 -10.61 -10.14 -3.36
CA THR A 120 -10.73 -10.14 -4.82
C THR A 120 -9.46 -9.64 -5.48
N GLU A 121 -9.00 -8.44 -5.13
CA GLU A 121 -7.75 -7.84 -5.64
C GLU A 121 -6.55 -8.79 -5.45
N ARG A 122 -6.46 -9.42 -4.27
CA ARG A 122 -5.40 -10.39 -3.99
C ARG A 122 -5.48 -11.65 -4.87
N LEU A 123 -6.68 -12.14 -5.13
CA LEU A 123 -6.90 -13.29 -6.03
C LEU A 123 -6.54 -12.93 -7.47
N GLU A 124 -6.96 -11.76 -7.93
CA GLU A 124 -6.62 -11.24 -9.25
C GLU A 124 -5.11 -11.13 -9.43
N ASP A 125 -4.40 -10.53 -8.48
CA ASP A 125 -2.93 -10.42 -8.51
C ASP A 125 -2.25 -11.80 -8.62
N VAL A 126 -2.73 -12.79 -7.85
CA VAL A 126 -2.19 -14.15 -7.90
C VAL A 126 -2.41 -14.79 -9.28
N PHE A 127 -3.62 -14.68 -9.84
CA PHE A 127 -3.91 -15.26 -11.15
C PHE A 127 -3.24 -14.53 -12.29
N ILE A 128 -3.12 -13.18 -12.23
CA ILE A 128 -2.30 -12.41 -13.18
C ILE A 128 -0.85 -12.89 -13.13
N GLY A 129 -0.31 -13.10 -11.92
CA GLY A 129 1.04 -13.64 -11.72
C GLY A 129 1.23 -15.07 -12.30
N LEU A 130 0.15 -15.86 -12.39
CA LEU A 130 0.12 -17.18 -13.04
C LEU A 130 -0.15 -17.11 -14.55
N GLY A 131 -0.34 -15.90 -15.13
CA GLY A 131 -0.53 -15.70 -16.56
C GLY A 131 -1.98 -15.63 -17.02
N PHE A 132 -2.95 -15.51 -16.12
CA PHE A 132 -4.36 -15.35 -16.46
C PHE A 132 -4.71 -13.88 -16.76
N GLN A 133 -5.72 -13.67 -17.56
CA GLN A 133 -6.37 -12.38 -17.81
C GLN A 133 -7.68 -12.33 -17.03
N ILE A 134 -8.07 -11.13 -16.58
CA ILE A 134 -9.35 -10.91 -15.92
C ILE A 134 -10.41 -10.67 -16.99
N ALA A 135 -11.54 -11.36 -16.87
CA ALA A 135 -12.71 -11.15 -17.71
C ALA A 135 -13.95 -10.89 -16.86
N GLU A 136 -14.76 -9.93 -17.28
CA GLU A 136 -15.99 -9.54 -16.60
C GLU A 136 -17.21 -9.84 -17.48
N GLY A 137 -18.36 -9.98 -16.87
CA GLY A 137 -19.62 -10.19 -17.56
C GLY A 137 -20.82 -9.70 -16.76
N PRO A 138 -22.00 -9.66 -17.38
CA PRO A 138 -23.22 -9.13 -16.77
C PRO A 138 -23.71 -9.98 -15.60
N GLU A 139 -24.29 -9.34 -14.60
CA GLU A 139 -24.96 -10.01 -13.46
C GLU A 139 -26.37 -10.51 -13.84
N VAL A 140 -27.00 -9.83 -14.75
CA VAL A 140 -28.30 -10.21 -15.31
C VAL A 140 -28.04 -11.02 -16.57
N GLU A 141 -28.46 -12.28 -16.57
CA GLU A 141 -28.15 -13.23 -17.62
C GLU A 141 -29.42 -13.88 -18.20
N THR A 142 -29.26 -14.46 -19.37
CA THR A 142 -30.28 -15.33 -19.93
C THR A 142 -30.07 -16.78 -19.44
N ASP A 143 -31.18 -17.52 -19.47
CA ASP A 143 -31.21 -18.95 -19.20
C ASP A 143 -30.19 -19.75 -20.05
N PHE A 144 -29.98 -19.32 -21.29
CA PHE A 144 -29.02 -19.94 -22.21
C PHE A 144 -27.59 -19.90 -21.61
N TYR A 145 -27.09 -18.72 -21.23
CA TYR A 145 -25.73 -18.59 -20.73
C TYR A 145 -25.56 -19.18 -19.33
N ASN A 146 -26.59 -19.07 -18.48
CA ASN A 146 -26.48 -19.53 -17.10
C ASN A 146 -26.63 -21.07 -16.97
N PHE A 147 -27.29 -21.72 -17.96
CA PHE A 147 -27.60 -23.15 -17.87
C PHE A 147 -27.37 -23.92 -19.16
N GLU A 148 -28.06 -23.58 -20.26
CA GLU A 148 -28.07 -24.43 -21.46
C GLU A 148 -26.67 -24.61 -22.06
N ALA A 149 -25.94 -23.50 -22.24
CA ALA A 149 -24.56 -23.52 -22.76
C ALA A 149 -23.57 -24.22 -21.83
N LEU A 150 -23.94 -24.39 -20.56
CA LEU A 150 -23.14 -25.10 -19.55
C LEU A 150 -23.56 -26.58 -19.38
N ASN A 151 -24.15 -27.14 -20.42
CA ASN A 151 -24.58 -28.55 -20.44
C ASN A 151 -25.67 -28.89 -19.41
N MET A 152 -26.48 -27.91 -19.02
CA MET A 152 -27.63 -28.09 -18.12
C MET A 152 -28.94 -27.91 -18.88
N PRO A 153 -29.52 -28.98 -19.44
CA PRO A 153 -30.80 -28.93 -20.15
C PRO A 153 -31.96 -28.55 -19.23
N LYS A 154 -33.11 -28.13 -19.80
CA LYS A 154 -34.28 -27.65 -19.04
C LYS A 154 -34.81 -28.57 -17.95
N THR A 155 -34.56 -29.87 -18.07
CA THR A 155 -34.96 -30.89 -17.10
C THR A 155 -33.90 -31.20 -16.04
N HIS A 156 -32.77 -30.51 -16.08
CA HIS A 156 -31.68 -30.78 -15.13
C HIS A 156 -32.01 -30.29 -13.71
N PRO A 157 -31.80 -31.11 -12.66
CA PRO A 157 -32.15 -30.75 -11.28
C PRO A 157 -31.47 -29.47 -10.76
N ALA A 158 -30.26 -29.17 -11.25
CA ALA A 158 -29.51 -27.97 -10.86
C ALA A 158 -30.19 -26.65 -11.33
N ARG A 159 -31.24 -26.72 -12.14
CA ARG A 159 -32.05 -25.58 -12.57
C ARG A 159 -33.26 -25.32 -11.67
N SER A 160 -33.22 -25.83 -10.45
CA SER A 160 -34.33 -25.66 -9.51
C SER A 160 -34.69 -24.18 -9.34
N GLU A 161 -35.98 -23.88 -9.46
CA GLU A 161 -36.53 -22.55 -9.21
C GLU A 161 -36.29 -22.09 -7.75
N PHE A 162 -35.98 -23.04 -6.84
CA PHE A 162 -35.70 -22.73 -5.44
C PHE A 162 -34.36 -22.01 -5.26
N ASP A 163 -33.39 -22.24 -6.14
CA ASP A 163 -32.05 -21.69 -6.01
C ASP A 163 -31.81 -20.49 -6.92
N THR A 164 -32.66 -20.26 -7.92
CA THR A 164 -32.48 -19.22 -8.95
C THR A 164 -33.43 -18.04 -8.74
N MET A 165 -32.90 -16.82 -8.85
CA MET A 165 -33.68 -15.58 -8.85
C MET A 165 -33.99 -15.18 -10.29
N PHE A 166 -35.19 -15.49 -10.76
CA PHE A 166 -35.69 -15.03 -12.06
C PHE A 166 -36.23 -13.61 -11.98
N ILE A 167 -36.04 -12.83 -13.06
CA ILE A 167 -36.56 -11.49 -13.23
C ILE A 167 -37.88 -11.60 -13.96
N GLU A 168 -38.95 -11.04 -13.40
CA GLU A 168 -40.25 -10.99 -14.08
C GLU A 168 -40.15 -10.21 -15.40
N PRO A 169 -40.67 -10.77 -16.52
CA PRO A 169 -40.63 -10.09 -17.77
C PRO A 169 -41.51 -8.82 -17.71
N SER A 170 -40.93 -7.69 -18.15
CA SER A 170 -41.66 -6.42 -18.21
C SER A 170 -42.55 -6.28 -19.44
N SER A 171 -42.50 -7.25 -20.36
CA SER A 171 -43.37 -7.29 -21.55
C SER A 171 -43.56 -8.74 -22.06
N PRO A 172 -44.70 -9.04 -22.78
CA PRO A 172 -44.92 -10.34 -23.38
C PRO A 172 -43.86 -10.81 -24.39
N LEU A 173 -43.09 -9.88 -24.96
CA LEU A 173 -41.97 -10.21 -25.87
C LEU A 173 -40.77 -10.86 -25.15
N GLN A 174 -40.70 -10.77 -23.84
CA GLN A 174 -39.67 -11.37 -23.02
C GLN A 174 -40.05 -12.72 -22.40
N GLU A 175 -41.31 -13.14 -22.52
CA GLU A 175 -41.81 -14.39 -21.93
C GLU A 175 -41.13 -15.65 -22.48
N ASN A 176 -40.53 -15.58 -23.68
CA ASN A 176 -39.77 -16.70 -24.26
C ASN A 176 -38.28 -16.73 -23.89
N ASN A 177 -37.77 -15.68 -23.26
CA ASN A 177 -36.38 -15.60 -22.82
C ASN A 177 -36.34 -15.36 -21.30
N SER A 178 -36.27 -16.40 -20.53
CA SER A 178 -36.09 -16.30 -19.07
C SER A 178 -34.83 -15.54 -18.77
N VAL A 179 -34.96 -14.42 -18.07
CA VAL A 179 -33.90 -13.58 -17.59
C VAL A 179 -33.74 -13.80 -16.08
N LEU A 180 -32.55 -13.90 -15.60
CA LEU A 180 -32.26 -14.23 -14.21
C LEU A 180 -31.01 -13.47 -13.68
N LEU A 181 -30.84 -13.46 -12.39
CA LEU A 181 -29.58 -13.09 -11.77
C LEU A 181 -28.66 -14.32 -11.77
N ARG A 182 -27.45 -14.19 -12.32
CA ARG A 182 -26.51 -15.33 -12.46
C ARG A 182 -26.25 -16.04 -11.13
N THR A 183 -26.33 -17.34 -11.13
CA THR A 183 -26.12 -18.20 -9.95
C THR A 183 -24.64 -18.56 -9.72
N HIS A 184 -23.80 -18.31 -10.70
CA HIS A 184 -22.34 -18.51 -10.73
C HIS A 184 -21.72 -17.59 -11.78
N THR A 185 -20.41 -17.50 -11.83
CA THR A 185 -19.73 -16.67 -12.84
C THR A 185 -19.44 -17.44 -14.15
N SER A 186 -19.82 -18.71 -14.26
CA SER A 186 -19.64 -19.55 -15.45
C SER A 186 -20.22 -18.98 -16.76
N PRO A 187 -21.33 -18.21 -16.79
CA PRO A 187 -21.78 -17.54 -18.01
C PRO A 187 -20.71 -16.74 -18.72
N VAL A 188 -19.78 -16.14 -17.95
CA VAL A 188 -18.68 -15.35 -18.50
C VAL A 188 -17.71 -16.25 -19.27
N GLN A 189 -17.52 -17.51 -18.88
CA GLN A 189 -16.70 -18.47 -19.63
C GLN A 189 -17.21 -18.64 -21.08
N ILE A 190 -18.54 -18.80 -21.25
CA ILE A 190 -19.15 -18.91 -22.58
C ILE A 190 -18.94 -17.64 -23.41
N ARG A 191 -19.12 -16.47 -22.80
CA ARG A 191 -18.89 -15.17 -23.46
C ARG A 191 -17.45 -14.99 -23.88
N VAL A 192 -16.50 -15.32 -23.00
CA VAL A 192 -15.06 -15.27 -23.31
C VAL A 192 -14.72 -16.22 -24.46
N MET A 193 -15.24 -17.45 -24.48
CA MET A 193 -15.02 -18.39 -25.60
C MET A 193 -15.58 -17.88 -26.93
N GLN A 194 -16.68 -17.14 -26.92
CA GLN A 194 -17.26 -16.52 -28.12
C GLN A 194 -16.46 -15.34 -28.64
N ASP A 195 -15.83 -14.56 -27.74
CA ASP A 195 -15.12 -13.34 -28.09
C ASP A 195 -13.60 -13.55 -28.29
N TRP A 196 -13.00 -14.51 -27.59
CA TRP A 196 -11.56 -14.74 -27.62
C TRP A 196 -11.23 -16.02 -28.40
N LYS A 197 -10.02 -16.06 -28.93
CA LYS A 197 -9.49 -17.26 -29.59
C LYS A 197 -8.50 -17.98 -28.68
N PRO A 198 -8.49 -19.32 -28.67
CA PRO A 198 -7.44 -20.07 -27.98
C PRO A 198 -6.03 -19.69 -28.47
N PRO A 199 -5.02 -19.66 -27.56
CA PRO A 199 -5.10 -20.11 -26.16
C PRO A 199 -5.82 -19.09 -25.26
N ILE A 200 -6.66 -19.56 -24.33
CA ILE A 200 -7.42 -18.76 -23.39
C ILE A 200 -7.00 -19.13 -21.98
N TYR A 201 -6.58 -18.14 -21.21
CA TYR A 201 -6.26 -18.23 -19.78
C TYR A 201 -6.98 -17.08 -19.08
N ALA A 202 -8.15 -17.35 -18.51
CA ALA A 202 -9.00 -16.31 -17.97
C ALA A 202 -9.51 -16.62 -16.56
N VAL A 203 -9.65 -15.59 -15.72
CA VAL A 203 -10.39 -15.64 -14.45
C VAL A 203 -11.54 -14.64 -14.46
N MET A 204 -12.65 -15.04 -13.89
CA MET A 204 -13.91 -14.30 -13.91
C MET A 204 -14.41 -14.07 -12.47
N PRO A 205 -13.93 -13.02 -11.78
CA PRO A 205 -14.48 -12.62 -10.50
C PRO A 205 -15.82 -11.92 -10.68
N GLY A 206 -16.72 -12.07 -9.71
CA GLY A 206 -17.97 -11.32 -9.75
C GLY A 206 -18.99 -11.74 -8.72
N ARG A 207 -20.03 -10.92 -8.58
CA ARG A 207 -21.18 -11.22 -7.72
C ARG A 207 -22.06 -12.28 -8.35
N VAL A 208 -22.62 -13.12 -7.50
CA VAL A 208 -23.57 -14.17 -7.86
C VAL A 208 -24.73 -14.17 -6.87
N PHE A 209 -25.86 -14.77 -7.29
CA PHE A 209 -27.13 -14.61 -6.61
C PHE A 209 -27.81 -15.97 -6.50
N ARG A 210 -28.19 -16.35 -5.26
CA ARG A 210 -28.93 -17.59 -4.98
C ARG A 210 -30.02 -17.31 -3.97
N ARG A 211 -31.09 -18.10 -3.99
CA ARG A 211 -32.21 -17.95 -3.04
C ARG A 211 -31.91 -18.58 -1.67
N ASP A 212 -30.66 -18.50 -1.26
CA ASP A 212 -30.21 -19.00 0.05
C ASP A 212 -30.76 -18.15 1.19
N THR A 213 -31.11 -18.79 2.30
CA THR A 213 -31.42 -18.08 3.54
C THR A 213 -30.11 -17.63 4.19
N PRO A 214 -29.98 -16.35 4.59
CA PRO A 214 -28.77 -15.86 5.24
C PRO A 214 -28.47 -16.59 6.54
N ASP A 215 -27.28 -17.21 6.63
CA ASP A 215 -26.76 -17.84 7.86
C ASP A 215 -25.27 -17.48 8.06
N ALA A 216 -24.58 -18.14 8.99
CA ALA A 216 -23.18 -17.87 9.27
C ALA A 216 -22.22 -18.24 8.10
N THR A 217 -22.70 -18.97 7.09
CA THR A 217 -21.91 -19.53 5.99
C THR A 217 -22.47 -19.23 4.60
N HIS A 218 -23.74 -18.82 4.51
CA HIS A 218 -24.44 -18.55 3.25
C HIS A 218 -25.06 -17.16 3.22
N MET A 219 -25.02 -16.54 2.05
CA MET A 219 -25.68 -15.26 1.76
C MET A 219 -26.36 -15.36 0.40
N PRO A 220 -27.53 -14.71 0.20
CA PRO A 220 -28.22 -14.70 -1.10
C PRO A 220 -27.42 -13.96 -2.19
N VAL A 221 -26.54 -13.09 -1.80
CA VAL A 221 -25.58 -12.40 -2.67
C VAL A 221 -24.19 -12.64 -2.11
N PHE A 222 -23.30 -13.16 -2.93
CA PHE A 222 -21.91 -13.39 -2.55
C PHE A 222 -21.00 -13.25 -3.78
N HIS A 223 -19.69 -13.33 -3.57
CA HIS A 223 -18.72 -13.19 -4.65
C HIS A 223 -18.06 -14.54 -4.95
N GLN A 224 -17.88 -14.79 -6.21
CA GLN A 224 -17.23 -15.99 -6.72
C GLN A 224 -16.15 -15.61 -7.72
N ILE A 225 -15.11 -16.41 -7.81
CA ILE A 225 -14.13 -16.36 -8.89
C ILE A 225 -14.12 -17.71 -9.56
N GLU A 226 -14.20 -17.71 -10.87
CA GLU A 226 -13.95 -18.89 -11.69
C GLU A 226 -12.73 -18.65 -12.57
N GLY A 227 -12.07 -19.73 -12.96
CA GLY A 227 -10.98 -19.67 -13.89
C GLY A 227 -11.15 -20.75 -14.95
N MET A 228 -10.70 -20.44 -16.16
CA MET A 228 -10.63 -21.44 -17.24
C MET A 228 -9.32 -21.34 -18.01
N VAL A 229 -8.88 -22.47 -18.51
CA VAL A 229 -7.77 -22.61 -19.45
C VAL A 229 -8.24 -23.43 -20.63
N ILE A 230 -8.04 -22.92 -21.84
CA ILE A 230 -8.35 -23.65 -23.09
C ILE A 230 -7.13 -23.53 -24.01
N ASP A 231 -6.53 -24.65 -24.34
CA ASP A 231 -5.41 -24.74 -25.26
C ASP A 231 -5.29 -26.16 -25.82
N LYS A 232 -4.36 -26.40 -26.73
CA LYS A 232 -4.09 -27.74 -27.25
C LYS A 232 -3.42 -28.61 -26.20
N GLY A 233 -3.96 -29.81 -26.01
CA GLY A 233 -3.36 -30.78 -25.12
C GLY A 233 -3.41 -30.48 -23.64
N ILE A 234 -4.35 -29.66 -23.19
CA ILE A 234 -4.62 -29.43 -21.77
C ILE A 234 -5.11 -30.73 -21.11
N THR A 235 -4.60 -31.00 -19.91
CA THR A 235 -4.88 -32.23 -19.17
C THR A 235 -5.32 -31.93 -17.72
N PHE A 236 -5.90 -32.97 -17.09
CA PHE A 236 -6.25 -32.88 -15.65
C PHE A 236 -5.03 -32.66 -14.75
N ALA A 237 -3.82 -33.08 -15.18
CA ALA A 237 -2.59 -32.80 -14.45
C ALA A 237 -2.22 -31.31 -14.48
N HIS A 238 -2.50 -30.61 -15.57
CA HIS A 238 -2.33 -29.16 -15.65
C HIS A 238 -3.28 -28.44 -14.69
N LEU A 239 -4.55 -28.88 -14.61
CA LEU A 239 -5.50 -28.38 -13.61
C LEU A 239 -4.97 -28.56 -12.18
N ALA A 240 -4.52 -29.78 -11.84
CA ALA A 240 -3.96 -30.04 -10.51
C ALA A 240 -2.74 -29.16 -10.21
N GLY A 241 -1.88 -28.91 -11.20
CA GLY A 241 -0.73 -28.03 -11.09
C GLY A 241 -1.11 -26.57 -10.82
N ILE A 242 -2.11 -26.04 -11.51
CA ILE A 242 -2.61 -24.67 -11.31
C ILE A 242 -3.26 -24.53 -9.92
N ILE A 243 -4.07 -25.49 -9.49
CA ILE A 243 -4.69 -25.45 -8.15
C ILE A 243 -3.61 -25.47 -7.05
N GLU A 244 -2.57 -26.29 -7.18
CA GLU A 244 -1.46 -26.31 -6.22
C GLU A 244 -0.64 -25.04 -6.25
N ALA A 245 -0.34 -24.48 -7.44
CA ALA A 245 0.38 -23.22 -7.59
C ALA A 245 -0.41 -22.04 -6.98
N PHE A 246 -1.71 -21.95 -7.27
CA PHE A 246 -2.63 -20.98 -6.67
C PHE A 246 -2.64 -21.14 -5.14
N THR A 247 -2.80 -22.35 -4.63
CA THR A 247 -2.85 -22.63 -3.18
C THR A 247 -1.61 -22.06 -2.47
N LYS A 248 -0.42 -22.31 -3.01
CA LYS A 248 0.83 -21.80 -2.44
C LYS A 248 0.99 -20.28 -2.58
N ALA A 249 0.60 -19.73 -3.72
CA ALA A 249 0.73 -18.29 -3.96
C ALA A 249 -0.22 -17.47 -3.09
N PHE A 250 -1.43 -17.95 -2.84
CA PHE A 250 -2.44 -17.22 -2.06
C PHE A 250 -2.30 -17.45 -0.55
N PHE A 251 -2.15 -18.71 -0.11
CA PHE A 251 -2.16 -19.08 1.31
C PHE A 251 -0.75 -19.21 1.93
N GLY A 252 0.26 -19.44 1.11
CA GLY A 252 1.65 -19.64 1.54
C GLY A 252 2.18 -21.05 1.24
N SER A 253 3.50 -21.21 1.32
CA SER A 253 4.21 -22.45 0.93
C SER A 253 3.94 -23.64 1.85
N ASP A 254 3.39 -23.41 3.03
CA ASP A 254 3.02 -24.45 4.00
C ASP A 254 1.62 -25.04 3.76
N PHE A 255 0.91 -24.53 2.75
CA PHE A 255 -0.35 -25.11 2.29
C PHE A 255 -0.16 -26.07 1.13
N THR A 256 -1.02 -27.07 1.06
CA THR A 256 -1.12 -28.03 -0.03
C THR A 256 -2.57 -28.26 -0.40
N SER A 257 -2.79 -28.67 -1.65
CA SER A 257 -4.12 -29.02 -2.18
C SER A 257 -4.27 -30.50 -2.42
N ARG A 258 -5.51 -30.97 -2.52
CA ARG A 258 -5.89 -32.28 -3.04
C ARG A 258 -7.16 -32.16 -3.86
N LEU A 259 -7.33 -33.08 -4.81
CA LEU A 259 -8.54 -33.24 -5.61
C LEU A 259 -9.32 -34.45 -5.10
N ARG A 260 -10.63 -34.31 -4.98
CA ARG A 260 -11.57 -35.41 -4.69
C ARG A 260 -12.54 -35.57 -5.87
N PRO A 261 -12.79 -36.75 -6.38
CA PRO A 261 -13.78 -36.96 -7.44
C PRO A 261 -15.15 -36.38 -7.03
N SER A 262 -15.79 -35.69 -7.96
CA SER A 262 -17.13 -35.13 -7.82
C SER A 262 -17.84 -35.14 -9.17
N PHE A 263 -19.02 -34.55 -9.24
CA PHE A 263 -19.79 -34.41 -10.47
C PHE A 263 -20.31 -33.00 -10.68
N PHE A 264 -20.01 -32.41 -11.83
CA PHE A 264 -20.63 -31.19 -12.33
C PHE A 264 -21.04 -31.37 -13.79
N PRO A 265 -22.22 -30.88 -14.22
CA PRO A 265 -22.70 -31.13 -15.58
C PRO A 265 -21.81 -30.50 -16.68
N PHE A 266 -21.05 -29.47 -16.34
CA PHE A 266 -20.20 -28.69 -17.25
C PHE A 266 -18.75 -29.18 -17.31
N THR A 267 -18.37 -30.18 -16.50
CA THR A 267 -17.01 -30.79 -16.49
C THR A 267 -17.05 -32.30 -16.46
N GLU A 268 -16.07 -32.94 -17.13
CA GLU A 268 -15.86 -34.38 -17.14
C GLU A 268 -14.37 -34.70 -17.45
N PRO A 269 -13.57 -35.29 -16.53
CA PRO A 269 -13.91 -35.57 -15.13
C PRO A 269 -14.01 -34.31 -14.28
N SER A 270 -14.85 -34.42 -13.24
CA SER A 270 -15.05 -33.36 -12.25
C SER A 270 -14.38 -33.72 -10.92
N ALA A 271 -13.97 -32.70 -10.19
CA ALA A 271 -13.44 -32.85 -8.84
C ALA A 271 -13.80 -31.63 -7.97
N GLU A 272 -13.82 -31.84 -6.69
CA GLU A 272 -13.72 -30.78 -5.69
C GLU A 272 -12.27 -30.67 -5.23
N PHE A 273 -11.84 -29.46 -4.89
CA PHE A 273 -10.50 -29.27 -4.34
C PHE A 273 -10.54 -28.76 -2.92
N ASP A 274 -9.75 -29.39 -2.09
CA ASP A 274 -9.54 -29.05 -0.70
C ASP A 274 -8.12 -28.54 -0.51
N ILE A 275 -7.95 -27.65 0.46
CA ILE A 275 -6.64 -27.20 0.92
C ILE A 275 -6.43 -27.52 2.39
N ARG A 276 -5.19 -27.59 2.82
CA ARG A 276 -4.83 -27.60 4.24
C ARG A 276 -3.46 -26.99 4.47
N ARG A 277 -3.30 -26.40 5.63
CA ARG A 277 -2.00 -26.08 6.19
C ARG A 277 -1.33 -27.36 6.72
N ALA A 278 -0.01 -27.43 6.73
CA ALA A 278 0.72 -28.56 7.34
C ALA A 278 0.16 -28.85 8.75
N ASN A 279 -0.25 -30.12 8.97
CA ASN A 279 -0.89 -30.59 10.21
C ASN A 279 -2.30 -30.01 10.53
N GLY A 280 -2.92 -29.27 9.60
CA GLY A 280 -4.28 -28.75 9.74
C GLY A 280 -5.35 -29.69 9.21
N ALA A 281 -6.62 -29.34 9.43
CA ALA A 281 -7.76 -30.00 8.81
C ALA A 281 -7.86 -29.63 7.32
N TRP A 282 -8.50 -30.49 6.54
CA TRP A 282 -8.85 -30.17 5.16
C TRP A 282 -10.03 -29.20 5.12
N ILE A 283 -9.91 -28.18 4.30
CA ILE A 283 -10.93 -27.16 4.05
C ILE A 283 -11.29 -27.26 2.57
N GLU A 284 -12.55 -27.57 2.28
CA GLU A 284 -13.07 -27.56 0.92
C GLU A 284 -13.17 -26.12 0.42
N LEU A 285 -12.61 -25.84 -0.76
CA LEU A 285 -12.65 -24.50 -1.36
C LEU A 285 -13.66 -24.40 -2.50
N GLY A 286 -13.66 -25.37 -3.42
CA GLY A 286 -14.51 -25.27 -4.59
C GLY A 286 -14.46 -26.45 -5.52
N GLY A 287 -15.13 -26.30 -6.66
CA GLY A 287 -15.21 -27.30 -7.72
C GLY A 287 -14.25 -27.01 -8.87
N CYS A 288 -13.85 -28.07 -9.57
CA CYS A 288 -13.03 -27.97 -10.77
C CYS A 288 -13.21 -29.19 -11.66
N GLY A 289 -12.70 -29.15 -12.88
CA GLY A 289 -12.72 -30.29 -13.78
C GLY A 289 -12.30 -29.94 -15.20
N MET A 290 -12.17 -30.99 -16.04
CA MET A 290 -11.99 -30.76 -17.46
C MET A 290 -13.29 -30.30 -18.09
N MET A 291 -13.23 -29.29 -18.93
CA MET A 291 -14.44 -28.73 -19.58
C MET A 291 -15.12 -29.77 -20.45
N HIS A 292 -16.42 -29.94 -20.26
CA HIS A 292 -17.21 -30.87 -21.08
C HIS A 292 -17.20 -30.44 -22.56
N PRO A 293 -17.05 -31.38 -23.53
CA PRO A 293 -17.02 -31.04 -24.95
C PRO A 293 -18.23 -30.21 -25.43
N ASN A 294 -19.43 -30.49 -24.88
CA ASN A 294 -20.62 -29.70 -25.18
C ASN A 294 -20.49 -28.22 -24.78
N VAL A 295 -19.78 -27.91 -23.69
CA VAL A 295 -19.52 -26.54 -23.21
C VAL A 295 -18.56 -25.84 -24.15
N LEU A 296 -17.48 -26.50 -24.59
CA LEU A 296 -16.54 -25.96 -25.57
C LEU A 296 -17.29 -25.67 -26.89
N ALA A 297 -18.11 -26.60 -27.38
CA ALA A 297 -18.90 -26.46 -28.60
C ALA A 297 -19.92 -25.29 -28.47
N ALA A 298 -20.61 -25.15 -27.32
CA ALA A 298 -21.53 -24.03 -27.07
C ALA A 298 -20.82 -22.67 -27.05
N GLY A 299 -19.54 -22.63 -26.63
CA GLY A 299 -18.67 -21.47 -26.70
C GLY A 299 -18.06 -21.21 -28.08
N GLY A 300 -18.29 -22.12 -29.08
CA GLY A 300 -17.74 -22.00 -30.44
C GLY A 300 -16.31 -22.51 -30.58
N ILE A 301 -15.83 -23.29 -29.63
CA ILE A 301 -14.50 -23.93 -29.63
C ILE A 301 -14.62 -25.37 -30.10
N ASP A 302 -13.76 -25.80 -31.03
CA ASP A 302 -13.72 -27.16 -31.52
C ASP A 302 -13.13 -28.13 -30.45
N PRO A 303 -13.95 -29.03 -29.89
CA PRO A 303 -13.48 -29.95 -28.85
C PRO A 303 -12.52 -31.06 -29.36
N GLU A 304 -12.42 -31.26 -30.69
CA GLU A 304 -11.45 -32.17 -31.28
C GLU A 304 -10.06 -31.54 -31.37
N GLU A 305 -9.96 -30.23 -31.45
CA GLU A 305 -8.71 -29.52 -31.54
C GLU A 305 -8.21 -29.00 -30.16
N TYR A 306 -9.12 -28.60 -29.28
CA TYR A 306 -8.81 -27.95 -28.00
C TYR A 306 -9.42 -28.71 -26.84
N THR A 307 -8.67 -28.73 -25.75
CA THR A 307 -9.15 -29.20 -24.44
C THR A 307 -9.03 -28.07 -23.43
N GLY A 308 -9.75 -28.15 -22.34
CA GLY A 308 -9.67 -27.14 -21.31
C GLY A 308 -10.06 -27.65 -19.94
N PHE A 309 -9.78 -26.88 -18.94
CA PHE A 309 -10.29 -27.09 -17.59
C PHE A 309 -10.90 -25.79 -17.03
N ALA A 310 -11.78 -25.96 -16.06
CA ALA A 310 -12.32 -24.85 -15.26
C ALA A 310 -12.26 -25.18 -13.77
N PHE A 311 -12.25 -24.11 -12.97
CA PHE A 311 -12.36 -24.20 -11.52
C PHE A 311 -13.14 -22.99 -11.00
N GLY A 312 -13.76 -23.12 -9.83
CA GLY A 312 -14.49 -21.99 -9.19
C GLY A 312 -14.61 -22.15 -7.69
N PHE A 313 -14.60 -21.01 -6.99
CA PHE A 313 -14.76 -20.96 -5.53
C PHE A 313 -15.28 -19.59 -5.05
N GLY A 314 -15.81 -19.59 -3.82
CA GLY A 314 -16.36 -18.36 -3.20
C GLY A 314 -15.27 -17.45 -2.64
N ILE A 315 -15.25 -16.18 -3.07
CA ILE A 315 -14.31 -15.16 -2.59
C ILE A 315 -14.60 -14.81 -1.13
N ASP A 316 -15.88 -14.72 -0.76
CA ASP A 316 -16.30 -14.40 0.62
C ASP A 316 -15.78 -15.42 1.63
N ARG A 317 -15.79 -16.69 1.26
CA ARG A 317 -15.22 -17.75 2.09
C ARG A 317 -13.71 -17.58 2.26
N MET A 318 -13.02 -17.17 1.19
CA MET A 318 -11.59 -16.86 1.24
C MET A 318 -11.29 -15.68 2.16
N ALA A 319 -12.09 -14.60 2.09
CA ALA A 319 -11.99 -13.45 2.97
C ALA A 319 -12.25 -13.84 4.43
N LYS A 320 -13.30 -14.63 4.68
CA LYS A 320 -13.66 -15.16 5.99
C LYS A 320 -12.52 -15.95 6.63
N GLU A 321 -12.00 -16.96 5.92
CA GLU A 321 -10.92 -17.81 6.41
C GLU A 321 -9.61 -17.04 6.65
N ARG A 322 -9.28 -16.10 5.75
CA ARG A 322 -8.07 -15.30 5.87
C ARG A 322 -8.07 -14.39 7.10
N HIS A 323 -9.22 -13.85 7.45
CA HIS A 323 -9.38 -12.86 8.52
C HIS A 323 -9.98 -13.43 9.79
N ASN A 324 -10.18 -14.76 9.88
CA ASN A 324 -10.81 -15.46 11.01
C ASN A 324 -12.15 -14.81 11.40
N VAL A 325 -13.00 -14.55 10.42
CA VAL A 325 -14.37 -14.07 10.63
C VAL A 325 -15.27 -15.27 10.86
N ASP A 326 -15.98 -15.32 11.97
CA ASP A 326 -16.83 -16.46 12.30
C ASP A 326 -18.14 -16.51 11.53
N ASP A 327 -18.70 -15.35 11.20
CA ASP A 327 -19.99 -15.20 10.58
C ASP A 327 -19.89 -14.30 9.32
N ILE A 328 -20.22 -14.86 8.16
CA ILE A 328 -20.15 -14.15 6.88
C ILE A 328 -21.04 -12.90 6.84
N ARG A 329 -22.15 -12.90 7.60
CA ARG A 329 -23.09 -11.78 7.67
C ARG A 329 -22.44 -10.50 8.19
N GLU A 330 -21.41 -10.60 9.05
CA GLU A 330 -20.67 -9.43 9.56
C GLU A 330 -20.02 -8.62 8.44
N MET A 331 -19.57 -9.28 7.37
CA MET A 331 -19.00 -8.61 6.19
C MET A 331 -20.05 -7.76 5.43
N TYR A 332 -21.34 -8.08 5.57
CA TYR A 332 -22.43 -7.44 4.81
C TYR A 332 -23.27 -6.46 5.64
N THR A 333 -23.15 -6.47 6.98
CA THR A 333 -23.87 -5.53 7.84
C THR A 333 -23.35 -4.10 7.78
N ASN A 334 -22.18 -3.89 7.17
CA ASN A 334 -21.53 -2.59 7.02
C ASN A 334 -21.25 -1.87 8.35
N ASP A 335 -20.99 -2.62 9.43
CA ASP A 335 -20.61 -2.05 10.71
C ASP A 335 -19.19 -1.48 10.65
N LEU A 336 -19.06 -0.17 10.85
CA LEU A 336 -17.76 0.50 10.81
C LEU A 336 -16.77 0.00 11.87
N ARG A 337 -17.24 -0.55 12.98
CA ARG A 337 -16.38 -1.13 14.02
C ARG A 337 -15.74 -2.43 13.54
N PHE A 338 -16.51 -3.22 12.76
CA PHE A 338 -16.01 -4.42 12.10
C PHE A 338 -15.04 -4.05 10.98
N LEU A 339 -15.45 -3.20 10.04
CA LEU A 339 -14.65 -2.84 8.86
C LEU A 339 -13.29 -2.21 9.21
N ARG A 340 -13.22 -1.44 10.29
CA ARG A 340 -11.99 -0.78 10.77
C ARG A 340 -10.91 -1.75 11.27
N GLN A 341 -11.25 -3.00 11.52
CA GLN A 341 -10.28 -4.00 11.98
C GLN A 341 -9.37 -4.50 10.84
N PHE A 342 -9.78 -4.26 9.58
CA PHE A 342 -9.11 -4.78 8.38
C PHE A 342 -8.44 -3.67 7.55
N SER A 343 -8.11 -2.54 8.17
CA SER A 343 -7.48 -1.36 7.53
C SER A 343 -5.94 -1.44 7.54
#